data_85626d9a78fdbbc59d824a06f638459e
#
_entry.id   85626d9a78fdbbc59d824a06f638459e
#
_cell.length_a   1.000
_cell.length_b   1.000
_cell.length_c   1.000
_cell.angle_alpha   90.00
_cell.angle_beta   90.00
_cell.angle_gamma   90.00
#
_symmetry.space_group_name_H-M   'P 1'
#
loop_
_entity.id
_entity.type
_entity.pdbx_description
1 polymer ?
#
loop_
_entity_poly.entity_id
_entity_poly.type
_entity_poly.pdbx_seq_one_letter_code
_entity_poly.pdbx_strand_id
1 'polypeptide(L)'
;YYLTWGAAGVPKQGERYSGDNYSFCERGSSQVMFSLCDGMGCGAEASRESRRIVELLDTLLETGFAPRSAFKLVNTVLLLAGGEQHPAALDAGCIDLYTGALEIFKLGAPGAFVMGQEGIQVLEGRQVPAGALEQAEPVLLSRKLWDGDRLIMVTDGVLDALPGDDKEQVMGQFLDSLEEMPPQDMAEHVLDFALSFVPGARDDMTVLAVQVWKK
;
A
#
# COMPACT_ATOMS: atom_id res chain seq x y z
N TYR A 1 -13.70 -9.09 14.47
CA TYR A 1 -12.27 -9.23 14.18
C TYR A 1 -11.47 -8.13 14.88
N TYR A 2 -10.18 -8.32 14.98
CA TYR A 2 -9.20 -7.29 15.30
C TYR A 2 -8.01 -7.44 14.35
N LEU A 3 -7.19 -6.41 14.24
CA LEU A 3 -6.04 -6.39 13.35
C LEU A 3 -4.74 -6.24 14.13
N THR A 4 -3.71 -6.88 13.62
CA THR A 4 -2.30 -6.55 13.90
C THR A 4 -1.65 -6.12 12.59
N TRP A 5 -0.69 -5.22 12.66
CA TRP A 5 0.00 -4.73 11.47
C TRP A 5 1.46 -4.44 11.74
N GLY A 6 2.24 -4.36 10.69
CA GLY A 6 3.62 -3.97 10.69
C GLY A 6 4.00 -3.30 9.39
N ALA A 7 5.10 -2.57 9.41
CA ALA A 7 5.64 -1.90 8.24
C ALA A 7 7.16 -1.94 8.26
N ALA A 8 7.76 -2.09 7.09
CA ALA A 8 9.18 -1.99 6.89
C ALA A 8 9.47 -1.17 5.64
N GLY A 9 10.53 -0.38 5.64
CA GLY A 9 10.91 0.39 4.46
C GLY A 9 12.33 0.92 4.55
N VAL A 10 12.90 1.18 3.39
CA VAL A 10 14.20 1.82 3.23
C VAL A 10 14.12 2.88 2.15
N PRO A 11 14.79 4.03 2.34
CA PRO A 11 14.91 5.02 1.29
C PRO A 11 15.83 4.53 0.17
N LYS A 12 15.68 5.10 -1.00
CA LYS A 12 16.62 4.96 -2.12
C LYS A 12 18.05 5.17 -1.66
N GLN A 13 18.96 4.35 -2.16
CA GLN A 13 20.37 4.42 -1.78
C GLN A 13 20.95 5.83 -1.99
N GLY A 14 21.50 6.39 -0.92
CA GLY A 14 22.04 7.75 -0.90
C GLY A 14 21.09 8.81 -0.37
N GLU A 15 19.79 8.50 -0.25
CA GLU A 15 18.78 9.37 0.33
C GLU A 15 18.63 9.12 1.85
N ARG A 16 18.23 10.16 2.56
CA ARG A 16 17.96 10.08 4.01
C ARG A 16 16.50 9.84 4.31
N TYR A 17 15.61 10.22 3.42
CA TYR A 17 14.17 10.15 3.60
C TYR A 17 13.58 9.37 2.43
N SER A 18 12.65 8.48 2.74
CA SER A 18 11.84 7.78 1.73
C SER A 18 10.79 8.72 1.15
N GLY A 19 10.57 8.64 -0.15
CA GLY A 19 9.43 9.25 -0.83
C GLY A 19 8.11 8.54 -0.53
N ASP A 20 8.16 7.30 -0.03
CA ASP A 20 6.97 6.55 0.38
C ASP A 20 6.46 7.02 1.73
N ASN A 21 5.13 7.05 1.89
CA ASN A 21 4.47 7.25 3.18
C ASN A 21 3.26 6.34 3.31
N TYR A 22 2.91 6.01 4.54
CA TYR A 22 1.75 5.18 4.86
C TYR A 22 1.03 5.68 6.10
N SER A 23 -0.21 5.22 6.28
CA SER A 23 -0.99 5.48 7.48
C SER A 23 -1.80 4.27 7.91
N PHE A 24 -2.19 4.28 9.19
CA PHE A 24 -3.23 3.44 9.76
C PHE A 24 -4.12 4.30 10.63
N CYS A 25 -5.44 4.24 10.42
CA CYS A 25 -6.40 4.97 11.21
C CYS A 25 -7.65 4.12 11.50
N GLU A 26 -8.25 4.34 12.66
CA GLU A 26 -9.53 3.75 13.02
C GLU A 26 -10.67 4.68 12.58
N ARG A 27 -11.66 4.12 11.88
CA ARG A 27 -12.87 4.84 11.50
C ARG A 27 -14.06 4.34 12.31
N GLY A 28 -14.44 5.13 13.30
CA GLY A 28 -15.45 4.70 14.27
C GLY A 28 -14.98 3.49 15.08
N SER A 29 -15.89 2.63 15.49
CA SER A 29 -15.59 1.44 16.31
C SER A 29 -15.45 0.15 15.51
N SER A 30 -15.62 0.19 14.20
CA SER A 30 -15.80 -1.03 13.40
C SER A 30 -14.95 -1.10 12.14
N GLN A 31 -14.23 -0.06 11.78
CA GLN A 31 -13.43 -0.06 10.57
C GLN A 31 -11.99 0.38 10.88
N VAL A 32 -11.05 -0.31 10.26
CA VAL A 32 -9.65 0.12 10.21
C VAL A 32 -9.30 0.41 8.78
N MET A 33 -8.72 1.58 8.58
CA MET A 33 -8.24 2.03 7.28
C MET A 33 -6.72 2.13 7.32
N PHE A 34 -6.12 1.86 6.19
CA PHE A 34 -4.68 2.00 5.99
C PHE A 34 -4.42 2.47 4.57
N SER A 35 -3.37 3.23 4.38
CA SER A 35 -2.97 3.72 3.07
C SER A 35 -1.48 3.57 2.86
N LEU A 36 -1.08 3.44 1.60
CA LEU A 36 0.29 3.42 1.12
C LEU A 36 0.38 4.34 -0.08
N CYS A 37 1.26 5.32 -0.01
CA CYS A 37 1.51 6.29 -1.06
C CYS A 37 2.98 6.23 -1.45
N ASP A 38 3.24 5.98 -2.73
CA ASP A 38 4.52 6.11 -3.36
C ASP A 38 4.56 7.45 -4.09
N GLY A 39 5.37 8.37 -3.59
CA GLY A 39 5.56 9.71 -4.16
C GLY A 39 6.59 9.68 -5.29
N MET A 40 6.27 10.27 -6.43
CA MET A 40 7.20 10.34 -7.54
C MET A 40 8.47 11.14 -7.16
N GLY A 41 9.64 10.56 -7.38
CA GLY A 41 10.92 11.13 -7.02
C GLY A 41 11.52 10.49 -5.77
N CYS A 42 12.46 11.17 -5.12
CA CYS A 42 13.12 10.64 -3.92
C CYS A 42 13.51 11.77 -2.95
N GLY A 43 13.84 11.39 -1.71
CA GLY A 43 14.35 12.29 -0.71
C GLY A 43 13.28 13.17 -0.03
N ALA A 44 13.72 14.28 0.56
CA ALA A 44 12.88 15.06 1.48
C ALA A 44 11.68 15.76 0.83
N GLU A 45 11.73 16.04 -0.46
CA GLU A 45 10.63 16.69 -1.18
C GLU A 45 9.52 15.67 -1.47
N ALA A 46 9.87 14.54 -2.11
CA ALA A 46 8.94 13.44 -2.33
C ALA A 46 8.30 12.95 -1.02
N SER A 47 9.09 12.84 0.04
CA SER A 47 8.58 12.47 1.39
C SER A 47 7.54 13.45 1.93
N ARG A 48 7.71 14.75 1.69
CA ARG A 48 6.72 15.75 2.12
C ARG A 48 5.45 15.72 1.29
N GLU A 49 5.58 15.47 -0.01
CA GLU A 49 4.44 15.39 -0.92
C GLU A 49 3.57 14.15 -0.63
N SER A 50 4.17 12.97 -0.58
CA SER A 50 3.45 11.73 -0.29
C SER A 50 2.79 11.75 1.10
N ARG A 51 3.46 12.35 2.10
CA ARG A 51 2.88 12.57 3.44
C ARG A 51 1.63 13.43 3.38
N ARG A 52 1.66 14.56 2.64
CA ARG A 52 0.48 15.42 2.47
C ARG A 52 -0.67 14.71 1.78
N ILE A 53 -0.37 13.83 0.82
CA ILE A 53 -1.38 13.02 0.12
C ILE A 53 -2.06 12.08 1.12
N VAL A 54 -1.26 11.35 1.91
CA VAL A 54 -1.76 10.43 2.94
C VAL A 54 -2.59 11.19 3.99
N GLU A 55 -2.08 12.28 4.55
CA GLU A 55 -2.77 13.11 5.53
C GLU A 55 -4.10 13.69 5.00
N LEU A 56 -4.13 14.12 3.74
CA LEU A 56 -5.35 14.59 3.08
C LEU A 56 -6.37 13.46 2.93
N LEU A 57 -5.94 12.29 2.46
CA LEU A 57 -6.80 11.13 2.32
C LEU A 57 -7.39 10.73 3.67
N ASP A 58 -6.56 10.59 4.70
CA ASP A 58 -6.99 10.23 6.05
C ASP A 58 -8.02 11.24 6.60
N THR A 59 -7.73 12.54 6.48
CA THR A 59 -8.65 13.60 6.92
C THR A 59 -10.02 13.49 6.23
N LEU A 60 -10.06 13.24 4.93
CA LEU A 60 -11.30 13.07 4.18
C LEU A 60 -12.07 11.82 4.65
N LEU A 61 -11.37 10.71 4.86
CA LEU A 61 -11.96 9.45 5.29
C LEU A 61 -12.47 9.53 6.73
N GLU A 62 -11.73 10.13 7.65
CA GLU A 62 -12.13 10.35 9.05
C GLU A 62 -13.34 11.27 9.16
N THR A 63 -13.44 12.29 8.32
CA THR A 63 -14.59 13.20 8.27
C THR A 63 -15.82 12.62 7.58
N GLY A 64 -15.75 11.36 7.12
CA GLY A 64 -16.89 10.62 6.61
C GLY A 64 -17.10 10.67 5.09
N PHE A 65 -16.13 11.19 4.33
CA PHE A 65 -16.20 11.06 2.87
C PHE A 65 -16.20 9.59 2.47
N ALA A 66 -17.01 9.26 1.46
CA ALA A 66 -16.93 7.95 0.84
C ALA A 66 -15.54 7.77 0.19
N PRO A 67 -14.87 6.61 0.34
CA PRO A 67 -13.50 6.43 -0.15
C PRO A 67 -13.31 6.83 -1.61
N ARG A 68 -14.22 6.43 -2.50
CA ARG A 68 -14.15 6.81 -3.92
C ARG A 68 -14.15 8.33 -4.14
N SER A 69 -14.93 9.08 -3.34
CA SER A 69 -14.98 10.54 -3.40
C SER A 69 -13.71 11.17 -2.85
N ALA A 70 -13.14 10.60 -1.77
CA ALA A 70 -11.88 11.04 -1.19
C ALA A 70 -10.73 10.87 -2.21
N PHE A 71 -10.64 9.73 -2.87
CA PHE A 71 -9.63 9.50 -3.93
C PHE A 71 -9.78 10.48 -5.11
N LYS A 72 -11.01 10.73 -5.57
CA LYS A 72 -11.25 11.73 -6.61
C LYS A 72 -10.81 13.13 -6.20
N LEU A 73 -11.07 13.50 -4.95
CA LEU A 73 -10.67 14.80 -4.43
C LEU A 73 -9.15 14.92 -4.32
N VAL A 74 -8.47 13.88 -3.82
CA VAL A 74 -7.00 13.81 -3.79
C VAL A 74 -6.44 13.96 -5.20
N ASN A 75 -6.95 13.21 -6.18
CA ASN A 75 -6.55 13.33 -7.59
C ASN A 75 -6.74 14.75 -8.12
N THR A 76 -7.87 15.38 -7.82
CA THR A 76 -8.15 16.76 -8.24
C THR A 76 -7.17 17.76 -7.62
N VAL A 77 -6.87 17.61 -6.32
CA VAL A 77 -5.91 18.48 -5.62
C VAL A 77 -4.52 18.38 -6.26
N LEU A 78 -4.07 17.16 -6.57
CA LEU A 78 -2.78 16.95 -7.23
C LEU A 78 -2.72 17.59 -8.63
N LEU A 79 -3.79 17.48 -9.40
CA LEU A 79 -3.88 18.10 -10.72
C LEU A 79 -3.87 19.64 -10.65
N LEU A 80 -4.56 20.23 -9.67
CA LEU A 80 -4.66 21.68 -9.51
C LEU A 80 -3.40 22.32 -8.93
N ALA A 81 -2.60 21.55 -8.22
CA ALA A 81 -1.33 22.05 -7.66
C ALA A 81 -0.29 22.42 -8.75
N GLY A 82 -0.52 21.99 -9.99
CA GLY A 82 0.30 22.36 -11.15
C GLY A 82 1.71 21.76 -11.09
N GLY A 83 2.59 22.18 -11.99
CA GLY A 83 3.91 21.59 -12.21
C GLY A 83 4.91 21.59 -11.05
N GLU A 84 4.48 21.85 -9.83
CA GLU A 84 5.25 21.69 -8.59
C GLU A 84 4.94 20.37 -7.85
N GLN A 85 3.88 19.65 -8.26
CA GLN A 85 3.55 18.33 -7.68
C GLN A 85 3.55 17.26 -8.76
N HIS A 86 3.98 16.07 -8.38
CA HIS A 86 4.13 14.94 -9.29
C HIS A 86 2.99 13.93 -9.03
N PRO A 87 2.62 13.13 -10.05
CA PRO A 87 1.74 12.00 -9.84
C PRO A 87 2.25 11.08 -8.73
N ALA A 88 1.36 10.42 -8.02
CA ALA A 88 1.73 9.48 -6.96
C ALA A 88 0.90 8.20 -7.07
N ALA A 89 1.52 7.05 -6.83
CA ALA A 89 0.77 5.82 -6.66
C ALA A 89 0.13 5.81 -5.27
N LEU A 90 -1.16 5.54 -5.20
CA LEU A 90 -1.93 5.61 -3.96
C LEU A 90 -2.88 4.43 -3.83
N ASP A 91 -2.65 3.64 -2.79
CA ASP A 91 -3.54 2.56 -2.38
C ASP A 91 -4.12 2.85 -1.00
N ALA A 92 -5.37 2.47 -0.78
CA ALA A 92 -5.90 2.41 0.57
C ALA A 92 -6.80 1.19 0.75
N GLY A 93 -6.71 0.56 1.90
CA GLY A 93 -7.56 -0.53 2.33
C GLY A 93 -8.48 -0.11 3.47
N CYS A 94 -9.67 -0.71 3.50
CA CYS A 94 -10.61 -0.60 4.60
C CYS A 94 -11.04 -2.00 5.01
N ILE A 95 -10.89 -2.34 6.28
CA ILE A 95 -11.38 -3.62 6.82
C ILE A 95 -12.50 -3.33 7.82
N ASP A 96 -13.65 -3.95 7.58
CA ASP A 96 -14.78 -3.95 8.51
C ASP A 96 -14.57 -5.04 9.57
N LEU A 97 -14.44 -4.64 10.83
CA LEU A 97 -14.11 -5.53 11.95
C LEU A 97 -15.26 -6.43 12.39
N TYR A 98 -16.50 -6.16 11.97
CA TYR A 98 -17.63 -7.06 12.24
C TYR A 98 -17.69 -8.19 11.24
N THR A 99 -17.48 -7.85 9.97
CA THR A 99 -17.66 -8.80 8.87
C THR A 99 -16.35 -9.40 8.38
N GLY A 100 -15.21 -8.74 8.58
CA GLY A 100 -13.93 -9.06 7.95
C GLY A 100 -13.91 -8.73 6.45
N ALA A 101 -14.84 -7.92 5.96
CA ALA A 101 -14.83 -7.45 4.58
C ALA A 101 -13.67 -6.48 4.37
N LEU A 102 -12.85 -6.76 3.36
CA LEU A 102 -11.79 -5.90 2.88
C LEU A 102 -12.24 -5.20 1.60
N GLU A 103 -12.07 -3.91 1.55
CA GLU A 103 -12.13 -3.10 0.33
C GLU A 103 -10.77 -2.44 0.10
N ILE A 104 -10.22 -2.58 -1.11
CA ILE A 104 -8.98 -1.90 -1.51
C ILE A 104 -9.29 -0.98 -2.69
N PHE A 105 -8.86 0.25 -2.55
CA PHE A 105 -8.90 1.30 -3.58
C PHE A 105 -7.49 1.50 -4.11
N LYS A 106 -7.28 1.36 -5.42
CA LYS A 106 -5.96 1.42 -6.05
C LYS A 106 -5.92 2.49 -7.15
N LEU A 107 -4.89 3.35 -7.09
CA LEU A 107 -4.52 4.32 -8.12
C LEU A 107 -3.02 4.23 -8.42
N GLY A 108 -2.66 3.47 -9.44
CA GLY A 108 -1.28 3.40 -9.95
C GLY A 108 -0.33 2.49 -9.18
N ALA A 109 -0.73 1.94 -8.04
CA ALA A 109 0.14 1.07 -7.25
C ALA A 109 0.16 -0.38 -7.75
N PRO A 110 1.24 -1.14 -7.45
CA PRO A 110 1.36 -2.56 -7.81
C PRO A 110 0.33 -3.44 -7.10
N GLY A 111 0.30 -4.73 -7.43
CA GLY A 111 -0.59 -5.72 -6.83
C GLY A 111 -0.45 -5.78 -5.30
N ALA A 112 -1.56 -5.94 -4.58
CA ALA A 112 -1.56 -6.33 -3.18
C ALA A 112 -1.78 -7.84 -3.06
N PHE A 113 -1.22 -8.48 -2.03
CA PHE A 113 -1.24 -9.93 -1.86
C PHE A 113 -2.10 -10.28 -0.65
N VAL A 114 -3.10 -11.13 -0.85
CA VAL A 114 -3.87 -11.73 0.24
C VAL A 114 -3.42 -13.18 0.42
N MET A 115 -2.91 -13.49 1.59
CA MET A 115 -2.48 -14.83 1.99
C MET A 115 -3.57 -15.43 2.88
N GLY A 116 -4.18 -16.51 2.46
CA GLY A 116 -5.23 -17.19 3.20
C GLY A 116 -5.21 -18.71 2.98
N GLN A 117 -6.23 -19.40 3.47
CA GLN A 117 -6.30 -20.86 3.38
C GLN A 117 -6.33 -21.40 1.93
N GLU A 118 -6.77 -20.59 0.98
CA GLU A 118 -6.80 -20.95 -0.45
C GLU A 118 -5.48 -20.63 -1.18
N GLY A 119 -4.45 -20.24 -0.44
CA GLY A 119 -3.17 -19.79 -0.97
C GLY A 119 -3.11 -18.28 -1.14
N ILE A 120 -2.25 -17.82 -2.04
CA ILE A 120 -2.00 -16.41 -2.29
C ILE A 120 -2.84 -15.92 -3.46
N GLN A 121 -3.50 -14.80 -3.25
CA GLN A 121 -4.25 -14.09 -4.28
C GLN A 121 -3.67 -12.70 -4.48
N VAL A 122 -3.39 -12.34 -5.73
CA VAL A 122 -2.94 -11.01 -6.11
C VAL A 122 -4.16 -10.14 -6.42
N LEU A 123 -4.27 -9.01 -5.76
CA LEU A 123 -5.29 -7.99 -6.00
C LEU A 123 -4.69 -6.91 -6.91
N GLU A 124 -4.83 -7.12 -8.21
CA GLU A 124 -4.31 -6.22 -9.23
C GLU A 124 -5.29 -5.08 -9.53
N GLY A 125 -4.75 -3.86 -9.71
CA GLY A 125 -5.52 -2.71 -10.16
C GLY A 125 -4.67 -1.86 -11.10
N ARG A 126 -4.76 -2.12 -12.40
CA ARG A 126 -4.01 -1.37 -13.42
C ARG A 126 -4.70 -0.05 -13.69
N GLN A 127 -4.29 1.00 -13.01
CA GLN A 127 -4.74 2.37 -13.21
C GLN A 127 -3.54 3.32 -13.27
N VAL A 128 -3.78 4.51 -13.80
CA VAL A 128 -2.78 5.59 -13.76
C VAL A 128 -2.63 6.14 -12.34
N PRO A 129 -1.45 6.62 -11.96
CA PRO A 129 -1.24 7.27 -10.68
C PRO A 129 -2.17 8.47 -10.45
N ALA A 130 -2.43 8.80 -9.17
CA ALA A 130 -3.16 10.00 -8.80
C ALA A 130 -2.41 11.25 -9.29
N GLY A 131 -3.14 12.23 -9.82
CA GLY A 131 -2.56 13.44 -10.41
C GLY A 131 -2.06 13.29 -11.85
N ALA A 132 -2.10 12.08 -12.45
CA ALA A 132 -1.67 11.87 -13.83
C ALA A 132 -2.74 12.24 -14.86
N LEU A 133 -4.01 11.98 -14.57
CA LEU A 133 -5.14 12.26 -15.47
C LEU A 133 -6.33 12.85 -14.69
N GLU A 134 -7.07 13.76 -15.33
CA GLU A 134 -8.26 14.41 -14.76
C GLU A 134 -9.34 13.39 -14.33
N GLN A 135 -9.52 12.34 -15.09
CA GLN A 135 -10.54 11.32 -14.85
C GLN A 135 -9.97 10.03 -14.24
N ALA A 136 -8.84 10.10 -13.50
CA ALA A 136 -8.35 8.95 -12.79
C ALA A 136 -9.33 8.56 -11.67
N GLU A 137 -9.84 7.33 -11.77
CA GLU A 137 -10.72 6.75 -10.74
C GLU A 137 -10.03 5.53 -10.12
N PRO A 138 -10.15 5.34 -8.80
CA PRO A 138 -9.57 4.15 -8.17
C PRO A 138 -10.30 2.89 -8.63
N VAL A 139 -9.54 1.82 -8.85
CA VAL A 139 -10.10 0.47 -8.92
C VAL A 139 -10.50 0.07 -7.52
N LEU A 140 -11.73 -0.40 -7.35
CA LEU A 140 -12.21 -1.01 -6.12
C LEU A 140 -12.15 -2.53 -6.24
N LEU A 141 -11.41 -3.15 -5.34
CA LEU A 141 -11.35 -4.59 -5.17
C LEU A 141 -11.89 -4.95 -3.80
N SER A 142 -12.71 -5.99 -3.71
CA SER A 142 -13.32 -6.43 -2.46
C SER A 142 -13.04 -7.89 -2.20
N ARG A 143 -12.74 -8.22 -0.94
CA ARG A 143 -12.50 -9.59 -0.47
C ARG A 143 -13.10 -9.79 0.92
N LYS A 144 -13.44 -11.02 1.22
CA LYS A 144 -13.71 -11.47 2.58
C LYS A 144 -12.41 -12.04 3.15
N LEU A 145 -11.98 -11.48 4.28
CA LEU A 145 -10.88 -12.02 5.06
C LEU A 145 -11.39 -12.90 6.19
N TRP A 146 -10.65 -13.95 6.46
CA TRP A 146 -10.91 -14.92 7.51
C TRP A 146 -9.87 -14.82 8.63
N ASP A 147 -10.08 -15.55 9.69
CA ASP A 147 -9.16 -15.66 10.82
C ASP A 147 -7.77 -16.14 10.35
N GLY A 148 -6.73 -15.40 10.67
CA GLY A 148 -5.36 -15.68 10.28
C GLY A 148 -4.96 -15.16 8.89
N ASP A 149 -5.91 -14.69 8.06
CA ASP A 149 -5.58 -14.12 6.75
C ASP A 149 -4.69 -12.88 6.88
N ARG A 150 -3.79 -12.70 5.91
CA ARG A 150 -2.82 -11.62 5.87
C ARG A 150 -2.93 -10.86 4.56
N LEU A 151 -2.76 -9.56 4.63
CA LEU A 151 -2.65 -8.69 3.47
C LEU A 151 -1.27 -8.05 3.45
N ILE A 152 -0.60 -8.12 2.31
CA ILE A 152 0.68 -7.48 2.06
C ILE A 152 0.50 -6.45 0.95
N MET A 153 0.90 -5.22 1.21
CA MET A 153 0.98 -4.15 0.23
C MET A 153 2.42 -3.68 0.09
N VAL A 154 2.83 -3.40 -1.12
CA VAL A 154 4.22 -3.01 -1.41
C VAL A 154 4.23 -1.83 -2.39
N THR A 155 5.28 -1.01 -2.33
CA THR A 155 5.57 -0.03 -3.39
C THR A 155 6.30 -0.70 -4.56
N ASP A 156 6.35 -0.05 -5.70
CA ASP A 156 6.95 -0.58 -6.92
C ASP A 156 8.45 -0.84 -6.76
N GLY A 157 9.16 -0.04 -5.97
CA GLY A 157 10.57 -0.27 -5.64
C GLY A 157 10.84 -1.66 -5.04
N VAL A 158 9.87 -2.22 -4.29
CA VAL A 158 9.98 -3.58 -3.74
C VAL A 158 9.87 -4.62 -4.86
N LEU A 159 8.86 -4.52 -5.72
CA LEU A 159 8.70 -5.46 -6.83
C LEU A 159 9.79 -5.30 -7.87
N ASP A 160 10.22 -4.07 -8.15
CA ASP A 160 11.25 -3.78 -9.14
C ASP A 160 12.64 -4.30 -8.78
N ALA A 161 12.89 -4.57 -7.51
CA ALA A 161 14.10 -5.25 -7.07
C ALA A 161 14.10 -6.74 -7.41
N LEU A 162 12.94 -7.37 -7.61
CA LEU A 162 12.84 -8.82 -7.85
C LEU A 162 13.32 -9.20 -9.25
N PRO A 163 13.85 -10.44 -9.42
CA PRO A 163 14.27 -10.96 -10.71
C PRO A 163 13.07 -11.40 -11.57
N GLY A 164 13.30 -11.49 -12.88
CA GLY A 164 12.34 -12.01 -13.87
C GLY A 164 11.32 -10.97 -14.33
N ASP A 165 10.44 -11.42 -15.25
CA ASP A 165 9.43 -10.55 -15.88
C ASP A 165 8.13 -10.51 -15.09
N ASP A 166 7.77 -11.63 -14.42
CA ASP A 166 6.58 -11.73 -13.56
C ASP A 166 6.97 -11.61 -12.08
N LYS A 167 7.14 -10.38 -11.64
CA LYS A 167 7.57 -10.05 -10.29
C LYS A 167 6.53 -10.37 -9.23
N GLU A 168 5.25 -10.25 -9.58
CA GLU A 168 4.14 -10.61 -8.70
C GLU A 168 4.11 -12.11 -8.43
N GLN A 169 4.41 -12.93 -9.45
CA GLN A 169 4.55 -14.37 -9.28
C GLN A 169 5.75 -14.71 -8.37
N VAL A 170 6.89 -14.06 -8.55
CA VAL A 170 8.08 -14.27 -7.70
C VAL A 170 7.76 -13.91 -6.26
N MET A 171 7.12 -12.76 -6.02
CA MET A 171 6.69 -12.35 -4.68
C MET A 171 5.69 -13.36 -4.10
N GLY A 172 4.69 -13.77 -4.87
CA GLY A 172 3.71 -14.75 -4.43
C GLY A 172 4.33 -16.08 -3.99
N GLN A 173 5.31 -16.60 -4.75
CA GLN A 173 6.04 -17.83 -4.38
C GLN A 173 6.84 -17.65 -3.09
N PHE A 174 7.46 -16.50 -2.89
CA PHE A 174 8.15 -16.20 -1.65
C PHE A 174 7.19 -16.15 -0.46
N LEU A 175 6.08 -15.43 -0.59
CA LEU A 175 5.07 -15.30 0.45
C LEU A 175 4.48 -16.67 0.84
N ASP A 176 4.26 -17.56 -0.14
CA ASP A 176 3.74 -18.92 0.10
C ASP A 176 4.74 -19.79 0.88
N SER A 177 6.02 -19.47 0.83
CA SER A 177 7.09 -20.15 1.56
C SER A 177 7.28 -19.68 3.00
N LEU A 178 6.65 -18.55 3.38
CA LEU A 178 6.81 -17.97 4.72
C LEU A 178 6.03 -18.76 5.77
N GLU A 179 6.68 -19.03 6.88
CA GLU A 179 6.02 -19.54 8.07
C GLU A 179 5.12 -18.48 8.72
N GLU A 180 4.33 -18.90 9.67
CA GLU A 180 3.50 -17.98 10.45
C GLU A 180 4.37 -17.10 11.35
N MET A 181 4.21 -15.80 11.23
CA MET A 181 4.98 -14.80 11.97
C MET A 181 4.16 -13.53 12.19
N PRO A 182 4.55 -12.67 13.16
CA PRO A 182 3.93 -11.36 13.35
C PRO A 182 4.03 -10.48 12.08
N PRO A 183 3.07 -9.58 11.82
CA PRO A 183 3.10 -8.72 10.63
C PRO A 183 4.36 -7.84 10.53
N GLN A 184 4.94 -7.40 11.64
CA GLN A 184 6.18 -6.63 11.62
C GLN A 184 7.33 -7.47 11.06
N ASP A 185 7.52 -8.67 11.56
CA ASP A 185 8.58 -9.58 11.09
C ASP A 185 8.34 -9.96 9.62
N MET A 186 7.07 -10.13 9.22
CA MET A 186 6.70 -10.41 7.83
C MET A 186 7.08 -9.26 6.90
N ALA A 187 6.78 -8.01 7.28
CA ALA A 187 7.14 -6.84 6.48
C ALA A 187 8.67 -6.73 6.32
N GLU A 188 9.43 -7.00 7.38
CA GLU A 188 10.89 -7.01 7.36
C GLU A 188 11.42 -8.14 6.46
N HIS A 189 10.88 -9.36 6.55
CA HIS A 189 11.29 -10.48 5.69
C HIS A 189 11.02 -10.23 4.21
N VAL A 190 9.87 -9.62 3.88
CA VAL A 190 9.54 -9.25 2.49
C VAL A 190 10.52 -8.20 1.96
N LEU A 191 10.83 -7.19 2.76
CA LEU A 191 11.80 -6.16 2.40
C LEU A 191 13.20 -6.75 2.21
N ASP A 192 13.68 -7.59 3.15
CA ASP A 192 14.98 -8.26 3.08
C ASP A 192 15.07 -9.19 1.86
N PHE A 193 13.99 -9.90 1.55
CA PHE A 193 13.92 -10.72 0.33
C PHE A 193 14.16 -9.87 -0.92
N ALA A 194 13.45 -8.77 -1.08
CA ALA A 194 13.63 -7.88 -2.22
C ALA A 194 15.05 -7.29 -2.27
N LEU A 195 15.58 -6.83 -1.14
CA LEU A 195 16.94 -6.29 -1.03
C LEU A 195 18.03 -7.32 -1.34
N SER A 196 17.76 -8.62 -1.17
CA SER A 196 18.73 -9.68 -1.48
C SER A 196 19.11 -9.77 -2.97
N PHE A 197 18.30 -9.22 -3.87
CA PHE A 197 18.55 -9.25 -5.31
C PHE A 197 19.27 -8.01 -5.85
N VAL A 198 19.45 -6.98 -5.02
CA VAL A 198 20.05 -5.71 -5.45
C VAL A 198 21.17 -5.30 -4.50
N PRO A 199 22.23 -4.64 -4.98
CA PRO A 199 23.35 -4.19 -4.12
C PRO A 199 22.96 -3.03 -3.18
N GLY A 200 21.76 -2.47 -3.33
CA GLY A 200 21.18 -1.38 -2.56
C GLY A 200 19.86 -0.94 -3.18
N ALA A 201 19.02 -0.30 -2.41
CA ALA A 201 17.69 0.14 -2.85
C ALA A 201 17.84 1.14 -4.03
N ARG A 202 17.33 0.76 -5.20
CA ARG A 202 17.37 1.60 -6.42
C ARG A 202 16.28 2.64 -6.42
N ASP A 203 15.24 2.40 -5.66
CA ASP A 203 14.13 3.31 -5.37
C ASP A 203 13.71 3.17 -3.93
N ASP A 204 12.83 4.04 -3.45
CA ASP A 204 12.21 3.90 -2.15
C ASP A 204 11.43 2.57 -2.08
N MET A 205 11.51 1.87 -0.97
CA MET A 205 10.93 0.54 -0.82
C MET A 205 10.13 0.50 0.48
N THR A 206 8.85 0.21 0.39
CA THR A 206 7.96 0.11 1.56
C THR A 206 7.05 -1.10 1.47
N VAL A 207 6.94 -1.81 2.57
CA VAL A 207 6.07 -2.98 2.76
C VAL A 207 5.13 -2.71 3.93
N LEU A 208 3.83 -2.91 3.72
CA LEU A 208 2.82 -2.97 4.79
C LEU A 208 2.29 -4.39 4.90
N ALA A 209 2.24 -4.92 6.11
CA ALA A 209 1.64 -6.21 6.42
C ALA A 209 0.51 -6.03 7.44
N VAL A 210 -0.64 -6.62 7.15
CA VAL A 210 -1.82 -6.60 8.03
C VAL A 210 -2.27 -8.04 8.25
N GLN A 211 -2.58 -8.41 9.48
CA GLN A 211 -3.15 -9.72 9.82
C GLN A 211 -4.46 -9.56 10.55
N VAL A 212 -5.42 -10.39 10.17
CA VAL A 212 -6.79 -10.36 10.68
C VAL A 212 -7.00 -11.50 11.65
N TRP A 213 -7.55 -11.22 12.80
CA TRP A 213 -7.85 -12.20 13.84
C TRP A 213 -9.31 -12.14 14.23
N LYS A 214 -9.92 -13.29 14.42
CA LYS A 214 -11.27 -13.41 14.96
C LYS A 214 -11.23 -13.29 16.49
N LYS A 215 -12.13 -12.46 17.04
CA LYS A 215 -12.34 -12.38 18.50
C LYS A 215 -13.06 -13.61 19.02
#